data_871569812edbd1aef60b65bf0d4d34f3
#
_entry.id   871569812edbd1aef60b65bf0d4d34f3
#
_cell.length_a   1.000
_cell.length_b   1.000
_cell.length_c   1.000
_cell.angle_alpha   90.00
_cell.angle_beta   90.00
_cell.angle_gamma   90.00
#
_symmetry.space_group_name_H-M   'P 1'
#
loop_
_entity.id
_entity.type
_entity.pdbx_description
1 polymer ?
#
loop_
_entity_poly.entity_id
_entity_poly.type
_entity_poly.pdbx_seq_one_letter_code
_entity_poly.pdbx_strand_id
1 'polypeptide(L)'
;TEVRVRVPENQKKAVRTVMKELFKVAPPADDEDTIMKNFQHYCENRITEIERLEPKYENYAYPGKELLEKGKKRLSALVQIQAPLEFFKTVFDEQDDLMDFGEDYEPIRDFFGSEQLTIFTRALDMLNIYEDSKTYIVDAELEDVVAKMRTIVRMAKPYKEIPKLPELREKFMNCYMRILEEQAEPVKDSINQDRNRVFEVLNTKPYKDAKFNRYLELFKEIMDGAEHCNNVSTLRSYADKAEALKLRLLNEMNAEDIRLVQEAAAKAEAERKRQEEEAKKRGETVKPEEKVAEPQPVYKVRTTKNVSIKTVAKTASWRLESKEDVDKYLAALRENLLKEMDEDTIVNIEL
;
A
#
# COMPACT_ATOMS: atom_id res chain seq x y z
N THR A 1 -70.38 27.49 1.15
CA THR A 1 -70.04 26.49 0.10
C THR A 1 -68.56 26.45 -0.04
N GLU A 2 -67.90 25.50 0.63
CA GLU A 2 -66.48 25.22 0.40
C GLU A 2 -66.34 24.67 -1.03
N VAL A 3 -65.71 25.42 -1.91
CA VAL A 3 -65.32 24.94 -3.22
C VAL A 3 -64.14 24.01 -2.96
N ARG A 4 -64.36 22.73 -2.83
CA ARG A 4 -63.29 21.73 -2.81
C ARG A 4 -62.65 21.75 -4.23
N VAL A 5 -61.50 22.33 -4.34
CA VAL A 5 -60.66 22.26 -5.53
C VAL A 5 -60.25 20.77 -5.69
N ARG A 6 -60.74 20.12 -6.71
CA ARG A 6 -60.39 18.71 -7.01
C ARG A 6 -59.10 18.63 -7.76
N VAL A 7 -58.34 17.57 -7.49
CA VAL A 7 -57.15 17.24 -8.28
C VAL A 7 -57.55 16.94 -9.74
N PRO A 8 -56.90 17.53 -10.74
CA PRO A 8 -57.15 17.22 -12.16
C PRO A 8 -56.90 15.74 -12.52
N GLU A 9 -57.73 15.18 -13.40
CA GLU A 9 -57.65 13.77 -13.77
C GLU A 9 -56.34 13.37 -14.45
N ASN A 10 -55.70 14.29 -15.20
CA ASN A 10 -54.38 14.04 -15.78
C ASN A 10 -53.29 13.90 -14.70
N GLN A 11 -53.36 14.63 -13.59
CA GLN A 11 -52.46 14.51 -12.45
C GLN A 11 -52.71 13.20 -11.68
N LYS A 12 -53.95 12.79 -11.47
CA LYS A 12 -54.31 11.49 -10.90
C LYS A 12 -53.76 10.32 -11.72
N LYS A 13 -53.90 10.41 -13.03
CA LYS A 13 -53.36 9.41 -13.96
C LYS A 13 -51.83 9.35 -13.87
N ALA A 14 -51.16 10.50 -13.82
CA ALA A 14 -49.69 10.57 -13.67
C ALA A 14 -49.24 9.89 -12.38
N VAL A 15 -49.83 10.20 -11.23
CA VAL A 15 -49.51 9.54 -9.94
C VAL A 15 -49.67 8.03 -10.01
N ARG A 16 -50.74 7.53 -10.62
CA ARG A 16 -50.96 6.06 -10.81
C ARG A 16 -49.91 5.44 -11.70
N THR A 17 -49.50 6.12 -12.78
CA THR A 17 -48.44 5.65 -13.68
C THR A 17 -47.12 5.61 -12.97
N VAL A 18 -46.74 6.68 -12.25
CA VAL A 18 -45.48 6.74 -11.50
C VAL A 18 -45.43 5.67 -10.40
N MET A 19 -46.52 5.47 -9.65
CA MET A 19 -46.56 4.39 -8.65
C MET A 19 -46.28 3.02 -9.25
N LYS A 20 -46.90 2.74 -10.40
CA LYS A 20 -46.71 1.47 -11.08
C LYS A 20 -45.30 1.29 -11.62
N GLU A 21 -44.73 2.33 -12.22
CA GLU A 21 -43.40 2.24 -12.82
C GLU A 21 -42.27 2.34 -11.76
N LEU A 22 -42.40 3.26 -10.78
CA LEU A 22 -41.40 3.48 -9.74
C LEU A 22 -41.37 2.42 -8.65
N PHE A 23 -42.59 2.01 -8.18
CA PHE A 23 -42.71 1.10 -7.03
C PHE A 23 -43.26 -0.28 -7.40
N LYS A 24 -43.68 -0.50 -8.65
CA LYS A 24 -44.33 -1.75 -9.15
C LYS A 24 -45.59 -2.12 -8.36
N VAL A 25 -46.34 -1.14 -7.90
CA VAL A 25 -47.57 -1.32 -7.13
C VAL A 25 -48.72 -0.56 -7.76
N ALA A 26 -49.93 -1.10 -7.61
CA ALA A 26 -51.16 -0.43 -7.97
C ALA A 26 -51.59 0.49 -6.81
N PRO A 27 -52.00 1.75 -7.07
CA PRO A 27 -52.49 2.62 -6.01
C PRO A 27 -53.81 2.05 -5.44
N PRO A 28 -54.05 2.27 -4.14
CA PRO A 28 -55.36 1.98 -3.55
C PRO A 28 -56.44 2.81 -4.23
N ALA A 29 -57.66 2.28 -4.29
CA ALA A 29 -58.76 3.02 -4.91
C ALA A 29 -59.12 4.29 -4.11
N ASP A 30 -59.28 5.39 -4.78
CA ASP A 30 -60.30 6.44 -4.72
C ASP A 30 -60.09 7.70 -3.86
N ASP A 31 -59.37 7.71 -2.77
CA ASP A 31 -59.18 8.90 -1.98
C ASP A 31 -57.85 9.55 -2.16
N GLU A 32 -57.84 10.84 -2.51
CA GLU A 32 -56.61 11.59 -2.85
C GLU A 32 -55.63 11.64 -1.68
N ASP A 33 -56.11 11.82 -0.46
CA ASP A 33 -55.28 11.79 0.75
C ASP A 33 -54.68 10.43 1.02
N THR A 34 -55.47 9.36 0.84
CA THR A 34 -55.01 7.99 0.98
C THR A 34 -53.96 7.61 -0.11
N ILE A 35 -54.17 8.02 -1.36
CA ILE A 35 -53.22 7.79 -2.43
C ILE A 35 -51.91 8.51 -2.11
N MET A 36 -51.93 9.78 -1.69
CA MET A 36 -50.77 10.56 -1.30
C MET A 36 -49.98 9.86 -0.19
N LYS A 37 -50.64 9.51 0.92
CA LYS A 37 -49.98 8.85 2.08
C LYS A 37 -49.39 7.50 1.70
N ASN A 38 -50.08 6.75 0.88
CA ASN A 38 -49.58 5.46 0.39
C ASN A 38 -48.35 5.64 -0.51
N PHE A 39 -48.37 6.58 -1.42
CA PHE A 39 -47.21 6.93 -2.24
C PHE A 39 -46.04 7.36 -1.37
N GLN A 40 -46.26 8.26 -0.41
CA GLN A 40 -45.24 8.73 0.53
C GLN A 40 -44.63 7.58 1.35
N HIS A 41 -45.44 6.62 1.79
CA HIS A 41 -44.93 5.43 2.46
C HIS A 41 -43.98 4.60 1.58
N TYR A 42 -44.27 4.44 0.27
CA TYR A 42 -43.37 3.78 -0.66
C TYR A 42 -42.09 4.62 -0.89
N CYS A 43 -42.18 5.95 -0.88
CA CYS A 43 -41.02 6.82 -0.92
C CYS A 43 -40.11 6.60 0.29
N GLU A 44 -40.67 6.56 1.52
CA GLU A 44 -39.94 6.31 2.76
C GLU A 44 -39.24 4.95 2.74
N ASN A 45 -39.93 3.90 2.26
CA ASN A 45 -39.34 2.58 2.11
C ASN A 45 -38.14 2.61 1.13
N ARG A 46 -38.30 3.28 -0.01
CA ARG A 46 -37.22 3.42 -0.99
C ARG A 46 -36.05 4.24 -0.46
N ILE A 47 -36.30 5.31 0.28
CA ILE A 47 -35.27 6.10 0.97
C ILE A 47 -34.50 5.21 1.94
N THR A 48 -35.17 4.39 2.73
CA THR A 48 -34.54 3.44 3.66
C THR A 48 -33.65 2.42 2.92
N GLU A 49 -34.11 1.90 1.78
CA GLU A 49 -33.29 1.02 0.94
C GLU A 49 -32.03 1.71 0.44
N ILE A 50 -32.14 2.97 -0.03
CA ILE A 50 -31.00 3.76 -0.49
C ILE A 50 -30.02 4.01 0.66
N GLU A 51 -30.49 4.36 1.83
CA GLU A 51 -29.66 4.60 3.03
C GLU A 51 -28.88 3.36 3.47
N ARG A 52 -29.43 2.16 3.25
CA ARG A 52 -28.69 0.89 3.48
C ARG A 52 -27.56 0.66 2.47
N LEU A 53 -27.65 1.24 1.27
CA LEU A 53 -26.61 1.14 0.25
C LEU A 53 -25.51 2.21 0.40
N GLU A 54 -25.79 3.36 0.99
CA GLU A 54 -24.86 4.48 1.11
C GLU A 54 -23.51 4.09 1.74
N PRO A 55 -23.43 3.28 2.83
CA PRO A 55 -22.15 2.89 3.42
C PRO A 55 -21.26 2.07 2.48
N LYS A 56 -21.84 1.38 1.49
CA LYS A 56 -21.09 0.57 0.53
C LYS A 56 -20.18 1.43 -0.38
N TYR A 57 -20.52 2.70 -0.56
CA TYR A 57 -19.75 3.64 -1.38
C TYR A 57 -18.56 4.28 -0.66
N GLU A 58 -18.37 4.02 0.64
CA GLU A 58 -17.28 4.63 1.41
C GLU A 58 -15.91 4.12 0.98
N ASN A 59 -15.79 2.82 0.66
CA ASN A 59 -14.52 2.17 0.37
C ASN A 59 -14.30 1.90 -1.12
N TYR A 60 -15.35 1.92 -1.94
CA TYR A 60 -15.28 1.58 -3.35
C TYR A 60 -16.11 2.55 -4.21
N ALA A 61 -15.60 2.85 -5.39
CA ALA A 61 -16.30 3.65 -6.39
C ALA A 61 -17.31 2.82 -7.18
N TYR A 62 -18.34 2.32 -6.51
CA TYR A 62 -19.42 1.58 -7.16
C TYR A 62 -20.29 2.50 -8.02
N PRO A 63 -20.96 1.95 -9.06
CA PRO A 63 -21.82 2.74 -9.92
C PRO A 63 -23.11 3.16 -9.21
N GLY A 64 -23.70 4.27 -9.65
CA GLY A 64 -25.04 4.70 -9.25
C GLY A 64 -25.11 5.65 -8.06
N LYS A 65 -23.99 6.07 -7.44
CA LYS A 65 -24.00 6.94 -6.26
C LYS A 65 -24.76 8.25 -6.49
N GLU A 66 -24.46 8.96 -7.57
CA GLU A 66 -25.13 10.24 -7.87
C GLU A 66 -26.63 10.05 -8.17
N LEU A 67 -26.99 8.96 -8.85
CA LEU A 67 -28.38 8.65 -9.15
C LEU A 67 -29.18 8.37 -7.86
N LEU A 68 -28.59 7.63 -6.92
CA LEU A 68 -29.20 7.38 -5.61
C LEU A 68 -29.34 8.66 -4.78
N GLU A 69 -28.34 9.51 -4.75
CA GLU A 69 -28.37 10.79 -4.02
C GLU A 69 -29.44 11.74 -4.58
N LYS A 70 -29.53 11.88 -5.91
CA LYS A 70 -30.57 12.69 -6.57
C LYS A 70 -31.97 12.10 -6.32
N GLY A 71 -32.13 10.78 -6.46
CA GLY A 71 -33.39 10.08 -6.22
C GLY A 71 -33.84 10.23 -4.76
N LYS A 72 -32.95 10.02 -3.81
CA LYS A 72 -33.26 10.19 -2.38
C LYS A 72 -33.72 11.61 -2.07
N LYS A 73 -33.03 12.63 -2.59
CA LYS A 73 -33.40 14.02 -2.41
C LYS A 73 -34.81 14.32 -2.96
N ARG A 74 -35.12 13.80 -4.15
CA ARG A 74 -36.45 13.99 -4.79
C ARG A 74 -37.56 13.28 -4.01
N LEU A 75 -37.35 12.02 -3.64
CA LEU A 75 -38.33 11.28 -2.84
C LEU A 75 -38.53 11.91 -1.47
N SER A 76 -37.47 12.41 -0.82
CA SER A 76 -37.57 13.09 0.46
C SER A 76 -38.41 14.39 0.36
N ALA A 77 -38.27 15.13 -0.72
CA ALA A 77 -39.10 16.31 -0.99
C ALA A 77 -40.58 15.97 -1.11
N LEU A 78 -40.91 14.86 -1.79
CA LEU A 78 -42.32 14.40 -1.93
C LEU A 78 -42.92 13.97 -0.58
N VAL A 79 -42.13 13.36 0.29
CA VAL A 79 -42.60 12.96 1.64
C VAL A 79 -42.97 14.16 2.51
N GLN A 80 -42.36 15.33 2.30
CA GLN A 80 -42.61 16.53 3.07
C GLN A 80 -43.89 17.28 2.67
N ILE A 81 -44.51 16.97 1.53
CA ILE A 81 -45.69 17.64 1.04
C ILE A 81 -46.90 17.19 1.86
N GLN A 82 -47.64 18.15 2.41
CA GLN A 82 -48.79 17.91 3.29
C GLN A 82 -50.13 18.02 2.56
N ALA A 83 -50.19 18.80 1.47
CA ALA A 83 -51.41 19.10 0.76
C ALA A 83 -51.54 18.20 -0.48
N PRO A 84 -52.66 17.40 -0.65
CA PRO A 84 -52.84 16.57 -1.81
C PRO A 84 -52.72 17.30 -3.16
N LEU A 85 -53.30 18.50 -3.28
CA LEU A 85 -53.20 19.29 -4.51
C LEU A 85 -51.78 19.59 -4.93
N GLU A 86 -50.94 20.00 -3.99
CA GLU A 86 -49.51 20.24 -4.23
C GLU A 86 -48.79 18.97 -4.56
N PHE A 87 -49.06 17.88 -3.87
CA PHE A 87 -48.45 16.58 -4.10
C PHE A 87 -48.72 16.05 -5.50
N PHE A 88 -50.00 16.03 -5.91
CA PHE A 88 -50.36 15.52 -7.25
C PHE A 88 -49.80 16.38 -8.37
N LYS A 89 -49.77 17.70 -8.19
CA LYS A 89 -49.13 18.61 -9.13
C LYS A 89 -47.62 18.36 -9.23
N THR A 90 -46.92 18.24 -8.09
CA THR A 90 -45.48 18.01 -8.05
C THR A 90 -45.11 16.68 -8.73
N VAL A 91 -45.84 15.59 -8.44
CA VAL A 91 -45.60 14.30 -9.11
C VAL A 91 -45.87 14.39 -10.60
N PHE A 92 -46.91 15.15 -11.01
CA PHE A 92 -47.19 15.36 -12.43
C PHE A 92 -46.09 16.15 -13.15
N ASP A 93 -45.60 17.19 -12.50
CA ASP A 93 -44.52 18.02 -13.07
C ASP A 93 -43.18 17.26 -13.15
N GLU A 94 -42.91 16.35 -12.22
CA GLU A 94 -41.68 15.57 -12.11
C GLU A 94 -41.82 14.12 -12.60
N GLN A 95 -42.92 13.75 -13.27
CA GLN A 95 -43.25 12.36 -13.60
C GLN A 95 -42.15 11.66 -14.42
N ASP A 96 -41.57 12.36 -15.42
CA ASP A 96 -40.54 11.79 -16.28
C ASP A 96 -39.27 11.49 -15.49
N ASP A 97 -38.83 12.42 -14.66
CA ASP A 97 -37.68 12.25 -13.79
C ASP A 97 -37.85 11.15 -12.74
N LEU A 98 -39.07 10.98 -12.22
CA LEU A 98 -39.40 9.91 -11.28
C LEU A 98 -39.42 8.53 -11.95
N MET A 99 -39.91 8.44 -13.17
CA MET A 99 -39.88 7.21 -13.95
C MET A 99 -38.45 6.86 -14.36
N ASP A 100 -37.67 7.81 -14.83
CA ASP A 100 -36.24 7.64 -15.13
C ASP A 100 -35.48 7.15 -13.91
N PHE A 101 -35.73 7.72 -12.74
CA PHE A 101 -35.13 7.24 -11.50
C PHE A 101 -35.51 5.79 -11.20
N GLY A 102 -36.77 5.39 -11.41
CA GLY A 102 -37.22 4.03 -11.23
C GLY A 102 -36.49 3.03 -12.14
N GLU A 103 -36.30 3.40 -13.41
CA GLU A 103 -35.54 2.60 -14.38
C GLU A 103 -34.04 2.50 -14.00
N ASP A 104 -33.45 3.57 -13.50
CA ASP A 104 -32.05 3.59 -13.08
C ASP A 104 -31.79 2.89 -11.76
N TYR A 105 -32.76 2.88 -10.85
CA TYR A 105 -32.65 2.26 -9.53
C TYR A 105 -32.60 0.73 -9.60
N GLU A 106 -33.39 0.09 -10.45
CA GLU A 106 -33.45 -1.37 -10.55
C GLU A 106 -32.08 -2.01 -10.86
N PRO A 107 -31.32 -1.54 -11.87
CA PRO A 107 -29.98 -2.05 -12.12
C PRO A 107 -29.02 -1.86 -10.97
N ILE A 108 -29.13 -0.75 -10.22
CA ILE A 108 -28.30 -0.49 -9.03
C ILE A 108 -28.63 -1.51 -7.93
N ARG A 109 -29.92 -1.71 -7.65
CA ARG A 109 -30.37 -2.70 -6.67
C ARG A 109 -29.90 -4.11 -7.04
N ASP A 110 -30.06 -4.49 -8.30
CA ASP A 110 -29.66 -5.80 -8.81
C ASP A 110 -28.12 -5.97 -8.77
N PHE A 111 -27.37 -4.92 -9.03
CA PHE A 111 -25.93 -4.93 -8.86
C PHE A 111 -25.51 -5.28 -7.42
N PHE A 112 -26.08 -4.64 -6.41
CA PHE A 112 -25.78 -4.92 -5.01
C PHE A 112 -26.34 -6.25 -4.50
N GLY A 113 -27.38 -6.79 -5.13
CA GLY A 113 -28.03 -8.04 -4.76
C GLY A 113 -27.56 -9.28 -5.53
N SER A 114 -26.58 -9.17 -6.41
CA SER A 114 -26.13 -10.24 -7.28
C SER A 114 -24.61 -10.43 -7.26
N GLU A 115 -24.10 -11.38 -8.03
CA GLU A 115 -22.66 -11.62 -8.23
C GLU A 115 -21.94 -10.43 -8.89
N GLN A 116 -22.65 -9.50 -9.53
CA GLN A 116 -22.06 -8.33 -10.15
C GLN A 116 -21.25 -7.51 -9.15
N LEU A 117 -21.70 -7.38 -7.91
CA LEU A 117 -20.98 -6.71 -6.84
C LEU A 117 -19.59 -7.34 -6.63
N THR A 118 -19.53 -8.64 -6.50
CA THR A 118 -18.27 -9.37 -6.28
C THR A 118 -17.33 -9.25 -7.49
N ILE A 119 -17.86 -9.41 -8.70
CA ILE A 119 -17.11 -9.28 -9.95
C ILE A 119 -16.51 -7.88 -10.07
N PHE A 120 -17.32 -6.86 -9.85
CA PHE A 120 -16.90 -5.46 -9.94
C PHE A 120 -15.87 -5.09 -8.86
N THR A 121 -16.10 -5.52 -7.62
CA THR A 121 -15.16 -5.28 -6.50
C THR A 121 -13.80 -5.91 -6.78
N ARG A 122 -13.77 -7.14 -7.28
CA ARG A 122 -12.52 -7.81 -7.64
C ARG A 122 -11.77 -7.08 -8.77
N ALA A 123 -12.49 -6.49 -9.72
CA ALA A 123 -11.87 -5.68 -10.78
C ALA A 123 -11.26 -4.40 -10.21
N LEU A 124 -11.94 -3.71 -9.28
CA LEU A 124 -11.41 -2.54 -8.60
C LEU A 124 -10.17 -2.87 -7.76
N ASP A 125 -10.18 -3.98 -7.04
CA ASP A 125 -9.03 -4.44 -6.25
C ASP A 125 -7.81 -4.72 -7.13
N MET A 126 -8.00 -5.33 -8.30
CA MET A 126 -6.93 -5.56 -9.27
C MET A 126 -6.37 -4.28 -9.86
N LEU A 127 -7.24 -3.32 -10.17
CA LEU A 127 -6.79 -2.01 -10.63
C LEU A 127 -5.97 -1.28 -9.57
N ASN A 128 -6.31 -1.43 -8.28
CA ASN A 128 -5.52 -0.91 -7.18
C ASN A 128 -4.14 -1.59 -7.10
N ILE A 129 -4.07 -2.92 -7.24
CA ILE A 129 -2.80 -3.66 -7.30
C ILE A 129 -1.92 -3.14 -8.44
N TYR A 130 -2.51 -2.88 -9.60
CA TYR A 130 -1.79 -2.32 -10.74
C TYR A 130 -1.29 -0.89 -10.45
N GLU A 131 -2.11 -0.02 -9.85
CA GLU A 131 -1.69 1.34 -9.48
C GLU A 131 -0.49 1.34 -8.53
N ASP A 132 -0.46 0.44 -7.56
CA ASP A 132 0.66 0.31 -6.61
C ASP A 132 1.95 -0.16 -7.30
N SER A 133 1.83 -0.89 -8.40
CA SER A 133 2.94 -1.56 -9.08
C SER A 133 3.33 -0.94 -10.42
N LYS A 134 2.53 -0.04 -10.99
CA LYS A 134 2.68 0.45 -12.37
C LYS A 134 4.03 1.09 -12.68
N THR A 135 4.69 1.69 -11.69
CA THR A 135 6.02 2.29 -11.86
C THR A 135 7.12 1.24 -12.10
N TYR A 136 6.86 -0.01 -11.74
CA TYR A 136 7.78 -1.14 -11.85
C TYR A 136 7.42 -2.10 -12.99
N ILE A 137 6.31 -1.85 -13.68
CA ILE A 137 5.78 -2.71 -14.74
C ILE A 137 5.78 -1.95 -16.06
N VAL A 138 6.42 -2.55 -17.07
CA VAL A 138 6.34 -2.11 -18.47
C VAL A 138 5.92 -3.31 -19.29
N ASP A 139 4.61 -3.45 -19.54
CA ASP A 139 4.01 -4.55 -20.27
C ASP A 139 2.79 -4.07 -21.05
N ALA A 140 2.89 -4.08 -22.38
CA ALA A 140 1.83 -3.54 -23.25
C ALA A 140 0.53 -4.34 -23.18
N GLU A 141 0.61 -5.66 -22.98
CA GLU A 141 -0.56 -6.52 -22.88
C GLU A 141 -1.33 -6.23 -21.58
N LEU A 142 -0.62 -6.10 -20.45
CA LEU A 142 -1.23 -5.74 -19.17
C LEU A 142 -1.85 -4.34 -19.22
N GLU A 143 -1.17 -3.37 -19.82
CA GLU A 143 -1.69 -2.00 -19.97
C GLU A 143 -2.98 -1.97 -20.80
N ASP A 144 -3.09 -2.77 -21.87
CA ASP A 144 -4.31 -2.90 -22.68
C ASP A 144 -5.47 -3.49 -21.84
N VAL A 145 -5.21 -4.56 -21.11
CA VAL A 145 -6.21 -5.17 -20.21
C VAL A 145 -6.68 -4.20 -19.15
N VAL A 146 -5.75 -3.48 -18.51
CA VAL A 146 -6.06 -2.46 -17.51
C VAL A 146 -6.92 -1.33 -18.10
N ALA A 147 -6.59 -0.87 -19.30
CA ALA A 147 -7.37 0.16 -19.98
C ALA A 147 -8.82 -0.28 -20.26
N LYS A 148 -9.01 -1.53 -20.69
CA LYS A 148 -10.35 -2.11 -20.91
C LYS A 148 -11.13 -2.25 -19.60
N MET A 149 -10.49 -2.72 -18.52
CA MET A 149 -11.12 -2.80 -17.21
C MET A 149 -11.52 -1.41 -16.69
N ARG A 150 -10.65 -0.42 -16.81
CA ARG A 150 -10.94 0.96 -16.40
C ARG A 150 -12.10 1.56 -17.16
N THR A 151 -12.21 1.30 -18.46
CA THR A 151 -13.32 1.77 -19.27
C THR A 151 -14.64 1.26 -18.70
N ILE A 152 -14.73 -0.01 -18.33
CA ILE A 152 -15.97 -0.61 -17.78
C ILE A 152 -16.28 -0.02 -16.39
N VAL A 153 -15.31 0.00 -15.47
CA VAL A 153 -15.57 0.44 -14.08
C VAL A 153 -15.84 1.95 -13.96
N ARG A 154 -15.50 2.73 -14.97
CA ARG A 154 -15.77 4.16 -15.01
C ARG A 154 -17.05 4.54 -15.76
N MET A 155 -17.74 3.57 -16.34
CA MET A 155 -19.05 3.83 -16.96
C MET A 155 -20.06 4.23 -15.89
N ALA A 156 -20.93 5.17 -16.22
CA ALA A 156 -22.04 5.57 -15.35
C ALA A 156 -23.03 4.41 -15.12
N LYS A 157 -23.25 3.61 -16.16
CA LYS A 157 -24.15 2.44 -16.16
C LYS A 157 -23.43 1.22 -16.73
N PRO A 158 -22.55 0.55 -15.95
CA PRO A 158 -21.68 -0.50 -16.47
C PRO A 158 -22.32 -1.89 -16.54
N TYR A 159 -23.56 -2.04 -16.13
CA TYR A 159 -24.22 -3.31 -15.80
C TYR A 159 -24.18 -4.35 -16.95
N LYS A 160 -24.30 -3.92 -18.21
CA LYS A 160 -24.21 -4.79 -19.39
C LYS A 160 -22.77 -5.23 -19.71
N GLU A 161 -21.79 -4.45 -19.25
CA GLU A 161 -20.37 -4.70 -19.53
C GLU A 161 -19.69 -5.47 -18.37
N ILE A 162 -20.26 -5.49 -17.17
CA ILE A 162 -19.74 -6.23 -16.01
C ILE A 162 -19.44 -7.70 -16.32
N PRO A 163 -20.27 -8.43 -17.09
CA PRO A 163 -20.00 -9.83 -17.46
C PRO A 163 -18.68 -10.04 -18.23
N LYS A 164 -18.10 -9.01 -18.82
CA LYS A 164 -16.79 -9.08 -19.50
C LYS A 164 -15.61 -9.02 -18.54
N LEU A 165 -15.80 -8.52 -17.31
CA LEU A 165 -14.75 -8.36 -16.33
C LEU A 165 -14.07 -9.67 -15.89
N PRO A 166 -14.74 -10.81 -15.73
CA PRO A 166 -14.08 -12.08 -15.38
C PRO A 166 -13.01 -12.50 -16.38
N GLU A 167 -13.27 -12.39 -17.68
CA GLU A 167 -12.28 -12.69 -18.73
C GLU A 167 -11.10 -11.73 -18.69
N LEU A 168 -11.36 -10.44 -18.54
CA LEU A 168 -10.30 -9.41 -18.40
C LEU A 168 -9.47 -9.64 -17.15
N ARG A 169 -10.11 -10.04 -16.06
CA ARG A 169 -9.43 -10.40 -14.81
C ARG A 169 -8.50 -11.58 -14.99
N GLU A 170 -8.92 -12.63 -15.70
CA GLU A 170 -8.07 -13.78 -16.00
C GLU A 170 -6.85 -13.37 -16.81
N LYS A 171 -7.03 -12.57 -17.86
CA LYS A 171 -5.93 -12.00 -18.64
C LYS A 171 -4.99 -11.15 -17.80
N PHE A 172 -5.54 -10.30 -16.93
CA PHE A 172 -4.76 -9.53 -15.98
C PHE A 172 -3.89 -10.41 -15.08
N MET A 173 -4.49 -11.44 -14.46
CA MET A 173 -3.77 -12.34 -13.57
C MET A 173 -2.68 -13.10 -14.29
N ASN A 174 -2.90 -13.58 -15.51
CA ASN A 174 -1.90 -14.27 -16.30
C ASN A 174 -0.70 -13.36 -16.62
N CYS A 175 -0.95 -12.13 -17.06
CA CYS A 175 0.12 -11.15 -17.30
C CYS A 175 0.85 -10.79 -16.01
N TYR A 176 0.12 -10.52 -14.94
CA TYR A 176 0.69 -10.07 -13.67
C TYR A 176 1.55 -11.17 -13.02
N MET A 177 1.09 -12.42 -13.02
CA MET A 177 1.86 -13.56 -12.48
C MET A 177 3.13 -13.81 -13.28
N ARG A 178 3.07 -13.71 -14.61
CA ARG A 178 4.27 -13.80 -15.46
C ARG A 178 5.29 -12.73 -15.10
N ILE A 179 4.85 -11.48 -14.97
CA ILE A 179 5.71 -10.35 -14.58
C ILE A 179 6.30 -10.56 -13.18
N LEU A 180 5.49 -11.04 -12.26
CA LEU A 180 5.92 -11.34 -10.88
C LEU A 180 7.03 -12.42 -10.86
N GLU A 181 6.86 -13.49 -11.61
CA GLU A 181 7.87 -14.55 -11.76
C GLU A 181 9.17 -14.03 -12.39
N GLU A 182 9.06 -13.25 -13.47
CA GLU A 182 10.22 -12.63 -14.14
C GLU A 182 10.99 -11.68 -13.21
N GLN A 183 10.31 -10.96 -12.34
CA GLN A 183 10.94 -10.03 -11.39
C GLN A 183 11.40 -10.70 -10.09
N ALA A 184 10.86 -11.87 -9.74
CA ALA A 184 11.24 -12.60 -8.53
C ALA A 184 12.69 -13.10 -8.58
N GLU A 185 13.15 -13.61 -9.72
CA GLU A 185 14.51 -14.17 -9.85
C GLU A 185 15.61 -13.14 -9.55
N PRO A 186 15.62 -11.93 -10.14
CA PRO A 186 16.61 -10.91 -9.79
C PRO A 186 16.57 -10.50 -8.31
N VAL A 187 15.39 -10.49 -7.69
CA VAL A 187 15.24 -10.17 -6.25
C VAL A 187 15.86 -11.28 -5.40
N LYS A 188 15.59 -12.54 -5.71
CA LYS A 188 16.18 -13.69 -5.01
C LYS A 188 17.69 -13.72 -5.17
N ASP A 189 18.20 -13.44 -6.38
CA ASP A 189 19.62 -13.35 -6.63
C ASP A 189 20.29 -12.24 -5.80
N SER A 190 19.67 -11.09 -5.71
CA SER A 190 20.13 -9.98 -4.87
C SER A 190 20.17 -10.37 -3.39
N ILE A 191 19.12 -11.03 -2.88
CA ILE A 191 19.07 -11.53 -1.48
C ILE A 191 20.21 -12.54 -1.25
N ASN A 192 20.44 -13.45 -2.18
CA ASN A 192 21.51 -14.44 -2.08
C ASN A 192 22.91 -13.80 -2.10
N GLN A 193 23.12 -12.78 -2.93
CA GLN A 193 24.37 -12.03 -2.97
C GLN A 193 24.64 -11.34 -1.62
N ASP A 194 23.66 -10.66 -1.07
CA ASP A 194 23.77 -10.00 0.24
C ASP A 194 24.03 -11.00 1.37
N ARG A 195 23.33 -12.15 1.36
CA ARG A 195 23.60 -13.24 2.28
C ARG A 195 25.04 -13.75 2.13
N ASN A 196 25.47 -14.05 0.94
CA ASN A 196 26.80 -14.58 0.69
C ASN A 196 27.89 -13.61 1.17
N ARG A 197 27.71 -12.32 0.93
CA ARG A 197 28.63 -11.28 1.42
C ARG A 197 28.76 -11.30 2.95
N VAL A 198 27.65 -11.41 3.68
CA VAL A 198 27.67 -11.53 5.15
C VAL A 198 28.38 -12.79 5.60
N PHE A 199 28.11 -13.92 4.97
CA PHE A 199 28.74 -15.19 5.36
C PHE A 199 30.21 -15.28 4.97
N GLU A 200 30.65 -14.66 3.88
CA GLU A 200 32.06 -14.49 3.57
C GLU A 200 32.82 -13.81 4.71
N VAL A 201 32.28 -12.69 5.20
CA VAL A 201 32.88 -11.96 6.34
C VAL A 201 32.80 -12.79 7.62
N LEU A 202 31.61 -13.37 7.93
CA LEU A 202 31.40 -14.16 9.13
C LEU A 202 32.38 -15.34 9.22
N ASN A 203 32.65 -16.02 8.11
CA ASN A 203 33.54 -17.19 8.06
C ASN A 203 34.98 -16.85 8.46
N THR A 204 35.40 -15.60 8.40
CA THR A 204 36.71 -15.14 8.86
C THR A 204 36.76 -14.86 10.36
N LYS A 205 35.63 -14.89 11.07
CA LYS A 205 35.50 -14.46 12.46
C LYS A 205 35.61 -15.63 13.44
N PRO A 206 36.23 -15.41 14.63
CA PRO A 206 36.37 -16.45 15.66
C PRO A 206 35.02 -16.87 16.28
N TYR A 207 34.00 -16.02 16.18
CA TYR A 207 32.65 -16.26 16.72
C TYR A 207 31.65 -16.75 15.69
N LYS A 208 32.09 -17.24 14.52
CA LYS A 208 31.23 -17.65 13.41
C LYS A 208 30.16 -18.63 13.80
N ASP A 209 30.53 -19.68 14.53
CA ASP A 209 29.61 -20.77 14.91
C ASP A 209 28.48 -20.30 15.81
N ALA A 210 28.75 -19.33 16.67
CA ALA A 210 27.75 -18.76 17.58
C ALA A 210 26.69 -17.92 16.85
N LYS A 211 27.06 -17.30 15.74
CA LYS A 211 26.16 -16.38 14.98
C LYS A 211 25.55 -17.01 13.73
N PHE A 212 26.11 -18.12 13.23
CA PHE A 212 25.77 -18.72 11.94
C PHE A 212 24.27 -18.99 11.79
N ASN A 213 23.67 -19.72 12.71
CA ASN A 213 22.26 -20.10 12.63
C ASN A 213 21.33 -18.90 12.69
N ARG A 214 21.62 -17.94 13.57
CA ARG A 214 20.83 -16.72 13.67
C ARG A 214 20.84 -15.92 12.37
N TYR A 215 22.00 -15.75 11.76
CA TYR A 215 22.14 -15.01 10.51
C TYR A 215 21.45 -15.74 9.33
N LEU A 216 21.57 -17.07 9.32
CA LEU A 216 20.92 -17.89 8.31
C LEU A 216 19.38 -17.75 8.39
N GLU A 217 18.80 -17.83 9.58
CA GLU A 217 17.35 -17.68 9.77
C GLU A 217 16.84 -16.29 9.37
N LEU A 218 17.60 -15.22 9.65
CA LEU A 218 17.22 -13.86 9.27
C LEU A 218 17.12 -13.71 7.73
N PHE A 219 18.08 -14.24 6.99
CA PHE A 219 18.02 -14.22 5.52
C PHE A 219 16.96 -15.17 4.95
N LYS A 220 16.75 -16.32 5.59
CA LYS A 220 15.70 -17.26 5.20
C LYS A 220 14.32 -16.65 5.32
N GLU A 221 14.02 -15.91 6.38
CA GLU A 221 12.77 -15.21 6.56
C GLU A 221 12.50 -14.20 5.42
N ILE A 222 13.51 -13.45 5.01
CA ILE A 222 13.40 -12.52 3.86
C ILE A 222 13.18 -13.27 2.56
N MET A 223 13.92 -14.37 2.32
CA MET A 223 13.77 -15.20 1.12
C MET A 223 12.39 -15.83 1.04
N ASP A 224 11.90 -16.42 2.13
CA ASP A 224 10.56 -17.02 2.21
C ASP A 224 9.47 -15.96 1.94
N GLY A 225 9.64 -14.75 2.46
CA GLY A 225 8.76 -13.63 2.17
C GLY A 225 8.74 -13.26 0.67
N ALA A 226 9.89 -13.22 0.03
CA ALA A 226 10.01 -12.95 -1.41
C ALA A 226 9.40 -14.07 -2.27
N GLU A 227 9.60 -15.32 -1.91
CA GLU A 227 9.06 -16.48 -2.61
C GLU A 227 7.54 -16.57 -2.58
N HIS A 228 6.92 -16.14 -1.48
CA HIS A 228 5.46 -16.16 -1.31
C HIS A 228 4.79 -14.83 -1.60
N CYS A 229 5.54 -13.86 -2.12
CA CYS A 229 5.02 -12.54 -2.44
C CYS A 229 4.15 -12.58 -3.70
N ASN A 230 2.99 -11.95 -3.63
CA ASN A 230 2.02 -11.86 -4.73
C ASN A 230 1.84 -10.44 -5.29
N ASN A 231 2.71 -9.51 -4.90
CA ASN A 231 2.65 -8.11 -5.31
C ASN A 231 4.04 -7.62 -5.74
N VAL A 232 4.15 -7.06 -6.95
CA VAL A 232 5.43 -6.59 -7.53
C VAL A 232 6.08 -5.49 -6.69
N SER A 233 5.31 -4.54 -6.19
CA SER A 233 5.83 -3.46 -5.34
C SER A 233 6.42 -4.01 -4.03
N THR A 234 5.69 -4.92 -3.38
CA THR A 234 6.15 -5.58 -2.14
C THR A 234 7.35 -6.48 -2.40
N LEU A 235 7.38 -7.21 -3.52
CA LEU A 235 8.50 -8.06 -3.90
C LEU A 235 9.83 -7.30 -3.91
N ARG A 236 9.85 -6.13 -4.50
CA ARG A 236 11.07 -5.30 -4.56
C ARG A 236 11.57 -4.88 -3.18
N SER A 237 10.66 -4.67 -2.24
CA SER A 237 11.02 -4.31 -0.86
C SER A 237 11.87 -5.38 -0.15
N TYR A 238 11.78 -6.63 -0.57
CA TYR A 238 12.59 -7.72 0.02
C TYR A 238 14.08 -7.61 -0.35
N ALA A 239 14.41 -7.12 -1.54
CA ALA A 239 15.79 -6.80 -1.87
C ALA A 239 16.35 -5.69 -0.96
N ASP A 240 15.57 -4.63 -0.72
CA ASP A 240 15.96 -3.54 0.18
C ASP A 240 16.10 -4.00 1.64
N LYS A 241 15.22 -4.90 2.09
CA LYS A 241 15.32 -5.53 3.43
C LYS A 241 16.58 -6.38 3.58
N ALA A 242 16.96 -7.12 2.54
CA ALA A 242 18.18 -7.93 2.56
C ALA A 242 19.44 -7.04 2.58
N GLU A 243 19.46 -5.96 1.82
CA GLU A 243 20.55 -4.98 1.84
C GLU A 243 20.70 -4.33 3.22
N ALA A 244 19.59 -3.88 3.81
CA ALA A 244 19.58 -3.31 5.16
C ALA A 244 20.05 -4.33 6.22
N LEU A 245 19.62 -5.58 6.10
CA LEU A 245 20.08 -6.67 6.97
C LEU A 245 21.59 -6.90 6.80
N LYS A 246 22.11 -6.96 5.59
CA LYS A 246 23.54 -7.09 5.30
C LYS A 246 24.32 -6.02 6.05
N LEU A 247 23.97 -4.74 5.89
CA LEU A 247 24.66 -3.63 6.53
C LEU A 247 24.61 -3.75 8.06
N ARG A 248 23.45 -4.09 8.61
CA ARG A 248 23.28 -4.27 10.05
C ARG A 248 24.18 -5.36 10.60
N LEU A 249 24.23 -6.52 9.91
CA LEU A 249 25.04 -7.66 10.38
C LEU A 249 26.54 -7.42 10.21
N LEU A 250 26.97 -6.77 9.14
CA LEU A 250 28.35 -6.35 8.95
C LEU A 250 28.79 -5.37 10.06
N ASN A 251 27.96 -4.39 10.39
CA ASN A 251 28.24 -3.47 11.48
C ASN A 251 28.20 -4.13 12.86
N GLU A 252 27.32 -5.11 13.06
CA GLU A 252 27.32 -5.94 14.28
C GLU A 252 28.64 -6.72 14.44
N MET A 253 29.15 -7.29 13.34
CA MET A 253 30.45 -7.98 13.36
C MET A 253 31.59 -7.01 13.65
N ASN A 254 31.59 -5.82 13.05
CA ASN A 254 32.59 -4.79 13.35
C ASN A 254 32.58 -4.40 14.83
N ALA A 255 31.40 -4.23 15.44
CA ALA A 255 31.28 -3.92 16.85
C ALA A 255 31.78 -5.06 17.74
N GLU A 256 31.51 -6.30 17.37
CA GLU A 256 32.01 -7.48 18.10
C GLU A 256 33.54 -7.59 18.00
N ASP A 257 34.12 -7.34 16.84
CA ASP A 257 35.57 -7.32 16.67
C ASP A 257 36.24 -6.28 17.60
N ILE A 258 35.69 -5.08 17.70
CA ILE A 258 36.18 -4.02 18.57
C ILE A 258 36.08 -4.49 20.05
N ARG A 259 34.96 -5.10 20.44
CA ARG A 259 34.76 -5.62 21.80
C ARG A 259 35.81 -6.68 22.16
N LEU A 260 36.10 -7.59 21.25
CA LEU A 260 37.10 -8.64 21.45
C LEU A 260 38.51 -8.06 21.59
N VAL A 261 38.86 -7.08 20.78
CA VAL A 261 40.18 -6.37 20.87
C VAL A 261 40.30 -5.66 22.23
N GLN A 262 39.25 -4.98 22.68
CA GLN A 262 39.21 -4.30 23.96
C GLN A 262 39.32 -5.29 25.14
N GLU A 263 38.62 -6.42 25.09
CA GLU A 263 38.72 -7.47 26.10
C GLU A 263 40.11 -8.09 26.18
N ALA A 264 40.72 -8.34 25.00
CA ALA A 264 42.08 -8.88 24.96
C ALA A 264 43.10 -7.88 25.54
N ALA A 265 42.95 -6.61 25.21
CA ALA A 265 43.82 -5.54 25.77
C ALA A 265 43.67 -5.40 27.31
N ALA A 266 42.42 -5.46 27.80
CA ALA A 266 42.14 -5.40 29.24
C ALA A 266 42.70 -6.63 29.99
N LYS A 267 42.59 -7.82 29.43
CA LYS A 267 43.16 -9.05 29.99
C LYS A 267 44.68 -8.98 30.04
N ALA A 268 45.33 -8.50 28.97
CA ALA A 268 46.78 -8.35 28.91
C ALA A 268 47.29 -7.35 29.95
N GLU A 269 46.57 -6.27 30.13
CA GLU A 269 46.93 -5.25 31.16
C GLU A 269 46.75 -5.80 32.58
N ALA A 270 45.65 -6.51 32.84
CA ALA A 270 45.44 -7.16 34.14
C ALA A 270 46.50 -8.20 34.47
N GLU A 271 46.90 -9.00 33.47
CA GLU A 271 47.95 -10.01 33.63
C GLU A 271 49.31 -9.34 33.91
N ARG A 272 49.63 -8.27 33.18
CA ARG A 272 50.85 -7.49 33.41
C ARG A 272 50.89 -6.91 34.85
N LYS A 273 49.79 -6.31 35.30
CA LYS A 273 49.66 -5.81 36.69
C LYS A 273 49.82 -6.91 37.72
N ARG A 274 49.26 -8.07 37.48
CA ARG A 274 49.38 -9.25 38.39
C ARG A 274 50.85 -9.71 38.47
N GLN A 275 51.54 -9.80 37.34
CA GLN A 275 52.95 -10.17 37.28
C GLN A 275 53.85 -9.14 38.00
N GLU A 276 53.58 -7.83 37.81
CA GLU A 276 54.27 -6.77 38.52
C GLU A 276 54.06 -6.83 40.04
N GLU A 277 52.86 -7.14 40.52
CA GLU A 277 52.54 -7.32 41.94
C GLU A 277 53.20 -8.58 42.51
N GLU A 278 53.22 -9.69 41.77
CA GLU A 278 53.91 -10.91 42.19
C GLU A 278 55.43 -10.71 42.26
N ALA A 279 56.02 -10.00 41.32
CA ALA A 279 57.41 -9.66 41.33
C ALA A 279 57.78 -8.77 42.55
N LYS A 280 56.94 -7.78 42.86
CA LYS A 280 57.09 -6.94 44.05
C LYS A 280 56.98 -7.76 45.34
N LYS A 281 56.14 -8.76 45.44
CA LYS A 281 56.00 -9.65 46.61
C LYS A 281 57.16 -10.58 46.76
N ARG A 282 57.87 -10.97 45.69
CA ARG A 282 59.05 -11.83 45.73
C ARG A 282 60.35 -11.08 46.07
N GLY A 283 60.32 -9.74 46.28
CA GLY A 283 61.47 -8.94 46.66
C GLY A 283 62.52 -8.80 45.56
N GLU A 284 62.17 -9.12 44.31
CA GLU A 284 63.03 -8.84 43.16
C GLU A 284 62.94 -7.38 42.84
N THR A 285 64.03 -6.62 43.12
CA THR A 285 64.19 -5.25 42.63
C THR A 285 64.31 -5.30 41.13
N VAL A 286 63.19 -4.97 40.44
CA VAL A 286 63.22 -4.71 39.03
C VAL A 286 64.04 -3.43 38.85
N LYS A 287 65.31 -3.56 38.40
CA LYS A 287 66.05 -2.42 37.91
C LYS A 287 65.24 -1.72 36.86
N PRO A 288 65.03 -0.42 36.96
CA PRO A 288 64.47 0.34 35.83
C PRO A 288 65.51 0.27 34.72
N GLU A 289 65.28 -0.56 33.73
CA GLU A 289 65.87 -0.33 32.43
C GLU A 289 65.30 1.01 31.94
N GLU A 290 66.16 2.03 31.89
CA GLU A 290 65.91 3.20 31.06
C GLU A 290 65.77 2.79 29.60
N LYS A 291 64.59 2.27 29.27
CA LYS A 291 64.14 2.32 27.90
C LYS A 291 63.58 3.73 27.74
N VAL A 292 64.29 4.53 27.01
CA VAL A 292 63.74 5.67 26.31
C VAL A 292 62.42 5.21 25.75
N ALA A 293 61.33 5.66 26.36
CA ALA A 293 60.00 5.37 25.91
C ALA A 293 59.84 6.08 24.55
N GLU A 294 60.10 5.34 23.48
CA GLU A 294 59.41 5.67 22.23
C GLU A 294 57.92 5.67 22.58
N PRO A 295 57.22 6.74 22.28
CA PRO A 295 55.78 6.76 22.49
C PRO A 295 55.22 5.57 21.72
N GLN A 296 54.81 4.52 22.45
CA GLN A 296 54.05 3.42 21.82
C GLN A 296 52.88 4.08 21.14
N PRO A 297 52.70 3.86 19.83
CA PRO A 297 51.54 4.38 19.16
C PRO A 297 50.35 3.91 19.95
N VAL A 298 49.61 4.85 20.51
CA VAL A 298 48.27 4.56 21.04
C VAL A 298 47.51 4.06 19.82
N TYR A 299 47.34 2.74 19.72
CA TYR A 299 46.53 2.16 18.71
C TYR A 299 45.08 2.63 18.99
N LYS A 300 44.76 3.78 18.43
CA LYS A 300 43.34 4.20 18.35
C LYS A 300 42.65 3.17 17.50
N VAL A 301 41.80 2.37 18.16
CA VAL A 301 40.96 1.39 17.45
C VAL A 301 40.02 2.18 16.57
N ARG A 302 40.31 2.22 15.26
CA ARG A 302 39.43 2.84 14.31
C ARG A 302 38.14 2.02 14.19
N THR A 303 37.00 2.69 14.31
CA THR A 303 35.70 2.05 14.09
C THR A 303 35.49 1.88 12.59
N THR A 304 35.06 0.69 12.20
CA THR A 304 34.69 0.42 10.80
C THR A 304 33.18 0.48 10.64
N LYS A 305 32.70 1.27 9.70
CA LYS A 305 31.29 1.45 9.36
C LYS A 305 31.05 1.03 7.92
N ASN A 306 30.08 0.15 7.72
CA ASN A 306 29.62 -0.23 6.39
C ASN A 306 28.41 0.63 5.99
N VAL A 307 28.45 1.24 4.82
CA VAL A 307 27.38 2.08 4.27
C VAL A 307 27.02 1.63 2.87
N SER A 308 25.74 1.68 2.54
CA SER A 308 25.29 1.43 1.16
C SER A 308 25.54 2.66 0.30
N ILE A 309 26.00 2.44 -0.92
CA ILE A 309 26.15 3.52 -1.90
C ILE A 309 24.84 4.25 -2.16
N LYS A 310 23.70 3.55 -2.14
CA LYS A 310 22.36 4.12 -2.31
C LYS A 310 22.02 5.11 -1.20
N THR A 311 22.38 4.79 0.04
CA THR A 311 22.16 5.65 1.20
C THR A 311 23.05 6.88 1.16
N VAL A 312 24.31 6.70 0.73
CA VAL A 312 25.28 7.80 0.61
C VAL A 312 24.91 8.73 -0.55
N ALA A 313 24.44 8.19 -1.65
CA ALA A 313 23.96 8.97 -2.79
C ALA A 313 22.66 9.74 -2.51
N LYS A 314 21.91 9.39 -1.45
CA LYS A 314 20.62 9.98 -1.00
C LYS A 314 19.48 9.99 -2.02
N THR A 315 19.71 9.49 -3.22
CA THR A 315 18.71 9.39 -4.29
C THR A 315 18.79 8.01 -4.93
N ALA A 316 17.64 7.43 -5.21
CA ALA A 316 17.57 6.11 -5.84
C ALA A 316 18.06 6.12 -7.29
N SER A 317 18.05 7.28 -7.95
CA SER A 317 18.54 7.44 -9.31
C SER A 317 18.94 8.88 -9.58
N TRP A 318 19.94 9.05 -10.45
CA TRP A 318 20.35 10.33 -11.01
C TRP A 318 20.24 10.27 -12.54
N ARG A 319 19.64 11.29 -13.12
CA ARG A 319 19.62 11.45 -14.57
C ARG A 319 20.80 12.34 -14.97
N LEU A 320 21.77 11.77 -15.68
CA LEU A 320 23.00 12.45 -16.12
C LEU A 320 22.88 12.72 -17.62
N GLU A 321 22.67 13.95 -18.00
CA GLU A 321 22.55 14.39 -19.39
C GLU A 321 23.74 15.24 -19.86
N SER A 322 24.53 15.77 -18.94
CA SER A 322 25.69 16.63 -19.19
C SER A 322 26.87 16.30 -18.29
N LYS A 323 28.05 16.80 -18.63
CA LYS A 323 29.22 16.73 -17.76
C LYS A 323 28.99 17.44 -16.43
N GLU A 324 28.23 18.53 -16.46
CA GLU A 324 27.88 19.30 -15.26
C GLU A 324 27.00 18.46 -14.29
N ASP A 325 26.13 17.59 -14.81
CA ASP A 325 25.33 16.70 -13.98
C ASP A 325 26.20 15.63 -13.31
N VAL A 326 27.21 15.12 -14.01
CA VAL A 326 28.21 14.21 -13.44
C VAL A 326 28.98 14.91 -12.31
N ASP A 327 29.41 16.15 -12.51
CA ASP A 327 30.14 16.90 -11.49
C ASP A 327 29.27 17.18 -10.25
N LYS A 328 27.99 17.50 -10.44
CA LYS A 328 27.01 17.67 -9.35
C LYS A 328 26.79 16.37 -8.58
N TYR A 329 26.65 15.26 -9.28
CA TYR A 329 26.52 13.93 -8.67
C TYR A 329 27.72 13.57 -7.83
N LEU A 330 28.93 13.72 -8.38
CA LEU A 330 30.17 13.44 -7.67
C LEU A 330 30.38 14.35 -6.46
N ALA A 331 30.02 15.63 -6.57
CA ALA A 331 30.08 16.57 -5.46
C ALA A 331 29.12 16.18 -4.33
N ALA A 332 27.89 15.79 -4.63
CA ALA A 332 26.92 15.32 -3.65
C ALA A 332 27.36 14.01 -2.97
N LEU A 333 27.88 13.07 -3.74
CA LEU A 333 28.42 11.80 -3.24
C LEU A 333 29.60 12.06 -2.29
N ARG A 334 30.54 12.91 -2.70
CA ARG A 334 31.68 13.30 -1.88
C ARG A 334 31.28 13.95 -0.55
N GLU A 335 30.35 14.89 -0.59
CA GLU A 335 29.84 15.57 0.61
C GLU A 335 29.23 14.59 1.60
N ASN A 336 28.40 13.65 1.10
CA ASN A 336 27.73 12.65 1.93
C ASN A 336 28.73 11.64 2.52
N LEU A 337 29.72 11.20 1.74
CA LEU A 337 30.79 10.33 2.25
C LEU A 337 31.61 11.02 3.34
N LEU A 338 31.93 12.29 3.17
CA LEU A 338 32.63 13.05 4.18
C LEU A 338 31.86 13.24 5.48
N LYS A 339 30.51 13.25 5.43
CA LYS A 339 29.67 13.27 6.64
C LYS A 339 29.69 11.95 7.42
N GLU A 340 29.98 10.84 6.74
CA GLU A 340 30.07 9.51 7.36
C GLU A 340 31.48 9.23 7.93
N MET A 341 32.46 10.07 7.61
CA MET A 341 33.86 9.92 8.01
C MET A 341 34.26 10.91 9.11
N ASP A 342 35.02 10.44 10.07
CA ASP A 342 35.79 11.24 11.01
C ASP A 342 37.24 10.71 11.11
N GLU A 343 38.09 11.31 11.93
CA GLU A 343 39.51 10.93 12.05
C GLU A 343 39.71 9.47 12.53
N ASP A 344 38.74 8.91 13.22
CA ASP A 344 38.79 7.58 13.82
C ASP A 344 37.85 6.56 13.12
N THR A 345 37.23 6.93 11.99
CA THR A 345 36.27 6.05 11.28
C THR A 345 36.81 5.61 9.92
N ILE A 346 36.74 4.32 9.67
CA ILE A 346 36.93 3.70 8.35
C ILE A 346 35.53 3.42 7.77
N VAL A 347 35.26 3.95 6.57
CA VAL A 347 33.99 3.72 5.88
C VAL A 347 34.21 2.70 4.77
N ASN A 348 33.50 1.56 4.84
CA ASN A 348 33.39 0.60 3.77
C ASN A 348 32.12 0.88 2.96
N ILE A 349 32.27 1.02 1.65
CA ILE A 349 31.13 1.25 0.75
C ILE A 349 30.70 -0.11 0.20
N GLU A 350 29.46 -0.49 0.50
CA GLU A 350 28.81 -1.68 -0.07
C GLU A 350 28.00 -1.27 -1.31
N LEU A 351 28.18 -2.02 -2.41
CA LEU A 351 27.57 -1.79 -3.72
C LEU A 351 26.24 -2.52 -3.86
#